data_6c41e413e104699cae27b94d5ad48745
#
_entry.id   6c41e413e104699cae27b94d5ad48745
#
_cell.length_a   1.000
_cell.length_b   1.000
_cell.length_c   1.000
_cell.angle_alpha   90.00
_cell.angle_beta   90.00
_cell.angle_gamma   90.00
#
_symmetry.space_group_name_H-M   'P 1'
#
loop_
_entity.id
_entity.type
_entity.pdbx_description
1 polymer ?
#
loop_
_entity_poly.entity_id
_entity_poly.type
_entity_poly.pdbx_seq_one_letter_code
_entity_poly.pdbx_strand_id
1 'polypeptide(L)'
;MLNSYIFKPKELPEIYRSQIDNIIKNVVESKTDKYWKNYTKFNLDEQTAISVSCDGDEVKVISSIYHREFFGKDVYRLWNRFLYSKNFRETGGSKKRKGIHINHSMLNQQIDFVEKLNPKFYFISRQRTKTRWLKYYFDNFNRDYNKNLIVSDRQYWVCDGCKENCLQTIIYPRHLKITLKHL
;
A
#
# COMPACT_ATOMS: atom_id res chain seq x y z
N MET A 1 -18.05 -1.73 -12.63
CA MET A 1 -16.72 -1.09 -12.83
C MET A 1 -16.20 -0.71 -11.45
N LEU A 2 -14.93 -1.04 -11.12
CA LEU A 2 -14.40 -0.71 -9.80
C LEU A 2 -14.01 0.77 -9.76
N ASN A 3 -14.57 1.50 -8.80
CA ASN A 3 -14.22 2.87 -8.48
C ASN A 3 -13.25 2.89 -7.30
N SER A 4 -12.25 3.76 -7.35
CA SER A 4 -11.29 3.90 -6.26
C SER A 4 -11.43 5.27 -5.60
N TYR A 5 -11.35 5.27 -4.28
CA TYR A 5 -11.47 6.46 -3.45
C TYR A 5 -10.35 6.49 -2.42
N ILE A 6 -10.02 7.68 -1.93
CA ILE A 6 -9.08 7.89 -0.82
C ILE A 6 -9.72 8.79 0.23
N PHE A 7 -9.63 8.38 1.49
CA PHE A 7 -10.22 9.07 2.62
C PHE A 7 -9.18 9.26 3.73
N LYS A 8 -9.25 10.37 4.45
CA LYS A 8 -8.68 10.42 5.79
C LYS A 8 -9.52 9.53 6.72
N PRO A 9 -8.93 8.94 7.78
CA PRO A 9 -9.66 8.01 8.66
C PRO A 9 -11.00 8.57 9.18
N LYS A 10 -11.03 9.85 9.55
CA LYS A 10 -12.23 10.52 10.07
C LYS A 10 -13.30 10.81 9.00
N GLU A 11 -12.90 10.81 7.74
CA GLU A 11 -13.79 11.06 6.58
C GLU A 11 -14.30 9.76 5.96
N LEU A 12 -13.83 8.60 6.45
CA LEU A 12 -14.21 7.28 5.94
C LEU A 12 -15.68 7.00 6.26
N PRO A 13 -16.55 6.79 5.25
CA PRO A 13 -17.94 6.44 5.47
C PRO A 13 -18.10 5.19 6.33
N GLU A 14 -19.08 5.18 7.24
CA GLU A 14 -19.31 4.07 8.17
C GLU A 14 -19.59 2.75 7.46
N ILE A 15 -20.30 2.79 6.33
CA ILE A 15 -20.55 1.61 5.49
C ILE A 15 -19.25 0.98 4.98
N TYR A 16 -18.23 1.78 4.70
CA TYR A 16 -16.91 1.25 4.30
C TYR A 16 -16.10 0.80 5.50
N ARG A 17 -16.17 1.52 6.63
CA ARG A 17 -15.44 1.18 7.85
C ARG A 17 -15.80 -0.24 8.32
N SER A 18 -17.08 -0.55 8.45
CA SER A 18 -17.53 -1.88 8.87
C SER A 18 -17.10 -3.01 7.91
N GLN A 19 -17.11 -2.75 6.60
CA GLN A 19 -16.63 -3.71 5.61
C GLN A 19 -15.12 -3.90 5.68
N ILE A 20 -14.36 -2.83 5.89
CA ILE A 20 -12.90 -2.89 6.04
C ILE A 20 -12.50 -3.70 7.27
N ASP A 21 -13.16 -3.48 8.40
CA ASP A 21 -12.93 -4.25 9.63
C ASP A 21 -13.19 -5.75 9.39
N ASN A 22 -14.25 -6.10 8.67
CA ASN A 22 -14.51 -7.47 8.27
C ASN A 22 -13.44 -8.04 7.33
N ILE A 23 -12.93 -7.26 6.38
CA ILE A 23 -11.83 -7.69 5.50
C ILE A 23 -10.57 -7.96 6.33
N ILE A 24 -10.23 -7.07 7.25
CA ILE A 24 -9.07 -7.22 8.14
C ILE A 24 -9.22 -8.48 9.00
N LYS A 25 -10.37 -8.64 9.65
CA LYS A 25 -10.69 -9.81 10.48
C LYS A 25 -10.56 -11.13 9.69
N ASN A 26 -11.19 -11.20 8.53
CA ASN A 26 -11.12 -12.39 7.67
C ASN A 26 -9.70 -12.74 7.22
N VAL A 27 -8.85 -11.73 6.96
CA VAL A 27 -7.44 -11.95 6.58
C VAL A 27 -6.64 -12.46 7.78
N VAL A 28 -6.90 -11.94 8.98
CA VAL A 28 -6.23 -12.38 10.21
C VAL A 28 -6.63 -13.80 10.57
N GLU A 29 -7.93 -14.11 10.57
CA GLU A 29 -8.47 -15.43 10.93
C GLU A 29 -8.06 -16.54 9.93
N SER A 30 -7.91 -16.20 8.66
CA SER A 30 -7.54 -17.17 7.61
C SER A 30 -6.06 -17.59 7.63
N LYS A 31 -5.23 -17.02 8.52
CA LYS A 31 -3.78 -17.21 8.50
C LYS A 31 -3.22 -17.55 9.86
N THR A 32 -2.67 -18.76 9.95
CA THR A 32 -1.98 -19.30 11.13
C THR A 32 -0.53 -18.83 11.26
N ASP A 33 0.00 -18.11 10.29
CA ASP A 33 1.40 -17.69 10.22
C ASP A 33 1.70 -16.56 11.24
N LYS A 34 2.80 -16.72 11.99
CA LYS A 34 3.36 -15.74 12.94
C LYS A 34 3.45 -14.30 12.38
N TYR A 35 3.66 -14.17 11.08
CA TYR A 35 3.72 -12.89 10.35
C TYR A 35 2.39 -12.11 10.41
N TRP A 36 1.24 -12.81 10.44
CA TRP A 36 -0.09 -12.21 10.42
C TRP A 36 -0.61 -11.81 11.82
N LYS A 37 0.00 -12.32 12.90
CA LYS A 37 -0.33 -11.88 14.26
C LYS A 37 -0.13 -10.36 14.46
N ASN A 38 0.74 -9.74 13.67
CA ASN A 38 0.96 -8.30 13.69
C ASN A 38 -0.13 -7.50 12.96
N TYR A 39 -1.01 -8.16 12.19
CA TYR A 39 -2.16 -7.49 11.56
C TYR A 39 -3.26 -7.11 12.55
N THR A 40 -3.38 -7.83 13.67
CA THR A 40 -4.31 -7.48 14.73
C THR A 40 -4.04 -6.10 15.34
N LYS A 41 -2.83 -5.56 15.12
CA LYS A 41 -2.42 -4.22 15.56
C LYS A 41 -2.66 -3.15 14.49
N PHE A 42 -3.28 -3.49 13.34
CA PHE A 42 -3.59 -2.49 12.33
C PHE A 42 -4.78 -1.65 12.78
N ASN A 43 -4.48 -0.41 13.14
CA ASN A 43 -5.48 0.58 13.52
C ASN A 43 -5.76 1.49 12.32
N LEU A 44 -7.01 1.55 11.87
CA LEU A 44 -7.42 2.42 10.76
C LEU A 44 -7.20 3.89 11.10
N ASP A 45 -7.45 4.29 12.34
CA ASP A 45 -7.37 5.67 12.78
C ASP A 45 -5.93 6.21 12.87
N GLU A 46 -4.94 5.32 12.91
CA GLU A 46 -3.52 5.67 12.87
C GLU A 46 -2.97 5.84 11.43
N GLN A 47 -3.78 5.55 10.42
CA GLN A 47 -3.33 5.72 9.04
C GLN A 47 -3.43 7.19 8.62
N THR A 48 -2.53 7.63 7.74
CA THR A 48 -2.60 8.96 7.12
C THR A 48 -3.80 9.07 6.20
N ALA A 49 -4.03 8.03 5.40
CA ALA A 49 -5.18 7.90 4.53
C ALA A 49 -5.47 6.43 4.21
N ILE A 50 -6.71 6.15 3.83
CA ILE A 50 -7.20 4.83 3.48
C ILE A 50 -7.72 4.89 2.05
N SER A 51 -7.18 4.04 1.19
CA SER A 51 -7.66 3.85 -0.18
C SER A 51 -8.56 2.63 -0.24
N VAL A 52 -9.71 2.78 -0.88
CA VAL A 52 -10.66 1.70 -1.11
C VAL A 52 -10.96 1.59 -2.59
N SER A 53 -11.19 0.38 -3.08
CA SER A 53 -11.75 0.14 -4.40
C SER A 53 -13.05 -0.65 -4.25
N CYS A 54 -14.14 -0.10 -4.79
CA CYS A 54 -15.49 -0.57 -4.57
C CYS A 54 -16.17 -0.96 -5.88
N ASP A 55 -17.12 -1.90 -5.80
CA ASP A 55 -18.11 -2.17 -6.82
C ASP A 55 -19.48 -1.79 -6.24
N GLY A 56 -20.03 -0.63 -6.67
CA GLY A 56 -21.08 0.03 -5.92
C GLY A 56 -20.63 0.33 -4.50
N ASP A 57 -21.42 -0.06 -3.52
CA ASP A 57 -21.12 0.12 -2.08
C ASP A 57 -20.28 -1.00 -1.47
N GLU A 58 -19.93 -2.02 -2.27
CA GLU A 58 -19.13 -3.16 -1.77
C GLU A 58 -17.62 -2.92 -1.89
N VAL A 59 -16.90 -2.89 -0.77
CA VAL A 59 -15.46 -2.77 -0.73
C VAL A 59 -14.81 -4.07 -1.20
N LYS A 60 -14.03 -4.01 -2.27
CA LYS A 60 -13.30 -5.14 -2.85
C LYS A 60 -11.83 -5.16 -2.44
N VAL A 61 -11.20 -3.99 -2.37
CA VAL A 61 -9.78 -3.85 -2.10
C VAL A 61 -9.55 -2.65 -1.18
N ILE A 62 -8.65 -2.82 -0.22
CA ILE A 62 -8.16 -1.74 0.63
C ILE A 62 -6.65 -1.65 0.61
N SER A 63 -6.15 -0.45 0.81
CA SER A 63 -4.75 -0.14 1.06
C SER A 63 -4.66 1.13 1.88
N SER A 64 -3.51 1.42 2.49
CA SER A 64 -3.37 2.65 3.26
C SER A 64 -2.04 3.34 3.01
N ILE A 65 -2.00 4.61 3.40
CA ILE A 65 -0.81 5.43 3.55
C ILE A 65 -0.50 5.51 5.03
N TYR A 66 0.76 5.26 5.39
CA TYR A 66 1.23 5.27 6.76
C TYR A 66 2.36 6.27 6.94
N HIS A 67 2.25 7.13 7.95
CA HIS A 67 3.33 8.03 8.34
C HIS A 67 4.40 7.28 9.14
N ARG A 68 5.66 7.49 8.79
CA ARG A 68 6.81 6.82 9.42
C ARG A 68 7.59 7.80 10.30
N GLU A 69 7.16 7.97 11.53
CA GLU A 69 7.85 8.83 12.51
C GLU A 69 9.33 8.47 12.73
N PHE A 70 9.65 7.19 12.58
CA PHE A 70 11.01 6.69 12.74
C PHE A 70 12.04 7.34 11.80
N PHE A 71 11.62 7.81 10.64
CA PHE A 71 12.47 8.50 9.66
C PHE A 71 12.32 10.03 9.70
N GLY A 72 11.67 10.56 10.73
CA GLY A 72 11.40 11.99 10.87
C GLY A 72 10.04 12.40 10.28
N LYS A 73 9.78 13.70 10.35
CA LYS A 73 8.53 14.27 9.83
C LYS A 73 8.45 14.13 8.31
N ASP A 74 7.24 13.99 7.79
CA ASP A 74 6.93 14.02 6.37
C ASP A 74 7.52 12.88 5.53
N VAL A 75 7.68 11.70 6.17
CA VAL A 75 8.02 10.45 5.49
C VAL A 75 6.83 9.50 5.49
N TYR A 76 6.39 9.07 4.30
CA TYR A 76 5.19 8.26 4.13
C TYR A 76 5.48 6.95 3.42
N ARG A 77 4.86 5.87 3.89
CA ARG A 77 4.83 4.59 3.21
C ARG A 77 3.50 4.40 2.50
N LEU A 78 3.56 4.20 1.20
CA LEU A 78 2.41 3.86 0.37
C LEU A 78 2.20 2.34 0.33
N TRP A 79 1.00 1.92 -0.08
CA TRP A 79 0.63 0.51 -0.18
C TRP A 79 0.80 -0.27 1.13
N ASN A 80 0.56 0.38 2.23
CA ASN A 80 0.53 -0.29 3.50
C ASN A 80 -0.76 -1.12 3.61
N ARG A 81 -0.63 -2.38 4.05
CA ARG A 81 -1.78 -3.26 4.29
C ARG A 81 -2.72 -3.41 3.09
N PHE A 82 -2.18 -3.80 1.92
CA PHE A 82 -2.97 -4.06 0.72
C PHE A 82 -3.75 -5.38 0.87
N LEU A 83 -5.05 -5.30 1.07
CA LEU A 83 -5.93 -6.42 1.39
C LEU A 83 -7.11 -6.49 0.42
N TYR A 84 -7.60 -7.71 0.18
CA TYR A 84 -8.73 -8.00 -0.69
C TYR A 84 -9.89 -8.61 0.09
N SER A 85 -11.13 -8.27 -0.26
CA SER A 85 -12.30 -8.99 0.26
C SER A 85 -12.24 -10.47 -0.13
N LYS A 86 -12.86 -11.33 0.69
CA LYS A 86 -12.84 -12.78 0.48
C LYS A 86 -13.39 -13.14 -0.91
N ASN A 87 -14.57 -12.65 -1.24
CA ASN A 87 -15.23 -12.92 -2.52
C ASN A 87 -14.39 -12.47 -3.71
N PHE A 88 -13.81 -11.25 -3.66
CA PHE A 88 -12.97 -10.74 -4.75
C PHE A 88 -11.71 -11.58 -4.95
N ARG A 89 -11.15 -12.11 -3.89
CA ARG A 89 -10.00 -13.01 -3.94
C ARG A 89 -10.35 -14.38 -4.51
N GLU A 90 -11.49 -14.95 -4.10
CA GLU A 90 -11.96 -16.28 -4.53
C GLU A 90 -12.38 -16.29 -6.01
N THR A 91 -12.98 -15.22 -6.49
CA THR A 91 -13.34 -15.05 -7.93
C THR A 91 -12.15 -14.74 -8.83
N GLY A 92 -10.94 -14.73 -8.30
CA GLY A 92 -9.71 -14.50 -9.06
C GLY A 92 -9.44 -13.04 -9.44
N GLY A 93 -10.21 -12.10 -8.88
CA GLY A 93 -10.01 -10.66 -9.11
C GLY A 93 -8.61 -10.16 -8.73
N SER A 94 -7.97 -10.83 -7.76
CA SER A 94 -6.59 -10.53 -7.34
C SER A 94 -5.51 -11.15 -8.23
N LYS A 95 -5.82 -12.13 -9.08
CA LYS A 95 -4.83 -12.94 -9.81
C LYS A 95 -4.66 -12.58 -11.28
N LYS A 96 -5.56 -11.83 -11.89
CA LYS A 96 -5.56 -11.52 -13.33
C LYS A 96 -5.34 -10.02 -13.57
N ARG A 97 -5.14 -9.64 -14.85
CA ARG A 97 -4.91 -8.26 -15.33
C ARG A 97 -5.77 -7.19 -14.66
N LYS A 98 -6.99 -7.52 -14.25
CA LYS A 98 -7.89 -6.61 -13.51
C LYS A 98 -7.29 -6.13 -12.18
N GLY A 99 -6.62 -7.02 -11.42
CA GLY A 99 -5.97 -6.65 -10.16
C GLY A 99 -4.82 -5.67 -10.34
N ILE A 100 -4.08 -5.75 -11.45
CA ILE A 100 -2.99 -4.81 -11.77
C ILE A 100 -3.54 -3.41 -12.01
N HIS A 101 -4.59 -3.26 -12.80
CA HIS A 101 -5.19 -1.95 -13.09
C HIS A 101 -5.78 -1.29 -11.83
N ILE A 102 -6.44 -2.06 -10.97
CA ILE A 102 -6.96 -1.55 -9.70
C ILE A 102 -5.82 -1.05 -8.83
N ASN A 103 -4.75 -1.82 -8.73
CA ASN A 103 -3.57 -1.47 -7.96
C ASN A 103 -2.91 -0.20 -8.49
N HIS A 104 -2.82 -0.03 -9.81
CA HIS A 104 -2.28 1.17 -10.44
C HIS A 104 -3.15 2.39 -10.12
N SER A 105 -4.46 2.31 -10.28
CA SER A 105 -5.37 3.42 -9.97
C SER A 105 -5.27 3.84 -8.50
N MET A 106 -5.34 2.87 -7.57
CA MET A 106 -5.21 3.16 -6.13
C MET A 106 -3.85 3.76 -5.78
N LEU A 107 -2.77 3.24 -6.38
CA LEU A 107 -1.43 3.76 -6.15
C LEU A 107 -1.29 5.19 -6.68
N ASN A 108 -1.80 5.47 -7.87
CA ASN A 108 -1.77 6.83 -8.41
C ASN A 108 -2.50 7.81 -7.49
N GLN A 109 -3.68 7.46 -7.00
CA GLN A 109 -4.41 8.29 -6.04
C GLN A 109 -3.63 8.48 -4.72
N GLN A 110 -2.94 7.44 -4.22
CA GLN A 110 -2.09 7.57 -3.03
C GLN A 110 -0.93 8.52 -3.26
N ILE A 111 -0.27 8.46 -4.42
CA ILE A 111 0.81 9.37 -4.79
C ILE A 111 0.29 10.79 -4.87
N ASP A 112 -0.80 11.05 -5.62
CA ASP A 112 -1.39 12.37 -5.77
C ASP A 112 -1.82 12.96 -4.41
N PHE A 113 -2.30 12.13 -3.50
CA PHE A 113 -2.66 12.54 -2.14
C PHE A 113 -1.42 12.95 -1.32
N VAL A 114 -0.37 12.12 -1.33
CA VAL A 114 0.85 12.38 -0.55
C VAL A 114 1.63 13.58 -1.11
N GLU A 115 1.69 13.73 -2.43
CA GLU A 115 2.37 14.87 -3.07
C GLU A 115 1.74 16.22 -2.66
N LYS A 116 0.43 16.26 -2.41
CA LYS A 116 -0.26 17.45 -1.86
C LYS A 116 0.13 17.77 -0.41
N LEU A 117 0.66 16.81 0.34
CA LEU A 117 1.16 17.02 1.69
C LEU A 117 2.59 17.58 1.71
N ASN A 118 3.20 17.79 0.55
CA ASN A 118 4.59 18.23 0.39
C ASN A 118 5.59 17.38 1.21
N PRO A 119 5.66 16.07 0.95
CA PRO A 119 6.43 15.13 1.75
C PRO A 119 7.93 15.33 1.55
N LYS A 120 8.71 15.14 2.60
CA LYS A 120 10.17 15.01 2.48
C LYS A 120 10.55 13.78 1.65
N PHE A 121 9.83 12.68 1.86
CA PHE A 121 10.05 11.41 1.17
C PHE A 121 8.80 10.54 1.22
N TYR A 122 8.56 9.74 0.17
CA TYR A 122 7.59 8.65 0.22
C TYR A 122 8.09 7.42 -0.54
N PHE A 123 7.65 6.25 -0.13
CA PHE A 123 8.14 5.01 -0.68
C PHE A 123 7.15 3.85 -0.57
N ILE A 124 7.42 2.80 -1.33
CA ILE A 124 6.79 1.49 -1.22
C ILE A 124 7.90 0.48 -0.89
N SER A 125 7.67 -0.42 0.05
CA SER A 125 8.60 -1.50 0.34
C SER A 125 8.02 -2.87 0.03
N ARG A 126 8.83 -3.77 -0.53
CA ARG A 126 8.45 -5.14 -0.87
C ARG A 126 9.55 -6.13 -0.47
N GLN A 127 9.21 -7.08 0.42
CA GLN A 127 10.16 -8.07 0.92
C GLN A 127 10.29 -9.28 0.01
N ARG A 128 9.18 -9.84 -0.45
CA ARG A 128 9.12 -11.18 -1.07
C ARG A 128 8.96 -11.15 -2.59
N THR A 129 8.81 -9.99 -3.19
CA THR A 129 8.58 -9.87 -4.64
C THR A 129 9.91 -9.81 -5.39
N LYS A 130 10.01 -10.55 -6.51
CA LYS A 130 11.20 -10.51 -7.36
C LYS A 130 11.41 -9.11 -7.94
N THR A 131 12.59 -8.54 -7.80
CA THR A 131 12.94 -7.19 -8.26
C THR A 131 12.67 -6.99 -9.76
N ARG A 132 12.97 -8.00 -10.60
CA ARG A 132 12.68 -7.95 -12.05
C ARG A 132 11.18 -7.74 -12.33
N TRP A 133 10.31 -8.41 -11.60
CA TRP A 133 8.86 -8.25 -11.74
C TRP A 133 8.42 -6.84 -11.28
N LEU A 134 8.99 -6.33 -10.19
CA LEU A 134 8.71 -4.97 -9.71
C LEU A 134 9.17 -3.92 -10.72
N LYS A 135 10.36 -4.06 -11.31
CA LYS A 135 10.82 -3.15 -12.38
C LYS A 135 9.81 -3.12 -13.52
N TYR A 136 9.44 -4.27 -14.08
CA TYR A 136 8.44 -4.34 -15.14
C TYR A 136 7.08 -3.71 -14.76
N TYR A 137 6.61 -3.99 -13.52
CA TYR A 137 5.35 -3.43 -13.01
C TYR A 137 5.40 -1.90 -12.93
N PHE A 138 6.47 -1.35 -12.37
CA PHE A 138 6.60 0.09 -12.17
C PHE A 138 6.99 0.84 -13.46
N ASP A 139 7.63 0.21 -14.42
CA ASP A 139 7.84 0.77 -15.76
C ASP A 139 6.50 1.00 -16.46
N ASN A 140 5.59 0.03 -16.41
CA ASN A 140 4.24 0.19 -16.94
C ASN A 140 3.45 1.27 -16.18
N PHE A 141 3.50 1.24 -14.85
CA PHE A 141 2.84 2.26 -14.02
C PHE A 141 3.34 3.68 -14.36
N ASN A 142 4.64 3.86 -14.43
CA ASN A 142 5.27 5.15 -14.77
C ASN A 142 4.78 5.67 -16.12
N ARG A 143 4.73 4.80 -17.13
CA ARG A 143 4.24 5.15 -18.46
C ARG A 143 2.75 5.51 -18.44
N ASP A 144 1.92 4.70 -17.78
CA ASP A 144 0.46 4.83 -17.81
C ASP A 144 -0.03 6.04 -17.02
N TYR A 145 0.71 6.48 -16.01
CA TYR A 145 0.33 7.59 -15.10
C TYR A 145 1.31 8.79 -15.15
N ASN A 146 2.23 8.79 -16.10
CA ASN A 146 3.25 9.85 -16.21
C ASN A 146 3.99 10.10 -14.88
N LYS A 147 4.36 9.02 -14.18
CA LYS A 147 5.13 9.06 -12.94
C LYS A 147 6.58 8.67 -13.19
N ASN A 148 7.45 8.93 -12.23
CA ASN A 148 8.88 8.62 -12.35
C ASN A 148 9.39 7.94 -11.07
N LEU A 149 8.87 6.74 -10.81
CA LEU A 149 9.28 5.91 -9.68
C LEU A 149 10.49 5.06 -10.07
N ILE A 150 11.44 4.94 -9.15
CA ILE A 150 12.63 4.09 -9.27
C ILE A 150 12.43 2.85 -8.39
N VAL A 151 12.77 1.69 -8.92
CA VAL A 151 12.86 0.43 -8.19
C VAL A 151 14.33 0.21 -7.82
N SER A 152 14.66 0.29 -6.52
CA SER A 152 16.01 0.03 -6.01
C SER A 152 16.38 -1.45 -6.15
N ASP A 153 17.66 -1.75 -6.04
CA ASP A 153 18.09 -3.10 -5.74
C ASP A 153 17.67 -3.49 -4.31
N ARG A 154 17.70 -4.79 -4.01
CA ARG A 154 17.37 -5.28 -2.66
C ARG A 154 18.41 -4.82 -1.66
N GLN A 155 17.94 -4.31 -0.55
CA GLN A 155 18.78 -3.83 0.55
C GLN A 155 18.13 -4.11 1.89
N TYR A 156 18.90 -4.11 2.95
CA TYR A 156 18.37 -4.22 4.30
C TYR A 156 17.71 -2.91 4.72
N TRP A 157 16.53 -3.05 5.32
CA TRP A 157 15.68 -1.94 5.73
C TRP A 157 14.83 -2.35 6.93
N VAL A 158 14.59 -1.43 7.87
CA VAL A 158 13.75 -1.71 9.03
C VAL A 158 12.33 -2.06 8.61
N CYS A 159 11.88 -3.25 9.00
CA CYS A 159 10.54 -3.74 8.72
C CYS A 159 9.54 -3.20 9.74
N ASP A 160 8.41 -2.66 9.27
CA ASP A 160 7.32 -2.18 10.16
C ASP A 160 6.68 -3.31 10.97
N GLY A 161 6.65 -4.51 10.40
CA GLY A 161 6.00 -5.67 11.02
C GLY A 161 6.81 -6.29 12.14
N CYS A 162 8.08 -6.64 11.86
CA CYS A 162 8.94 -7.33 12.83
C CYS A 162 9.89 -6.40 13.60
N LYS A 163 10.00 -5.13 13.21
CA LYS A 163 10.94 -4.14 13.77
C LYS A 163 12.42 -4.49 13.59
N GLU A 164 12.72 -5.43 12.71
CA GLU A 164 14.07 -5.92 12.40
C GLU A 164 14.50 -5.46 11.00
N ASN A 165 15.79 -5.50 10.72
CA ASN A 165 16.32 -5.29 9.38
C ASN A 165 15.96 -6.46 8.47
N CYS A 166 15.12 -6.22 7.49
CA CYS A 166 14.69 -7.20 6.51
C CYS A 166 15.16 -6.81 5.11
N LEU A 167 15.56 -7.80 4.32
CA LEU A 167 15.95 -7.56 2.92
C LEU A 167 14.72 -7.17 2.07
N GLN A 168 14.67 -5.94 1.58
CA GLN A 168 13.55 -5.36 0.88
C GLN A 168 13.97 -4.67 -0.43
N THR A 169 13.04 -4.57 -1.37
CA THR A 169 13.13 -3.66 -2.52
C THR A 169 12.33 -2.42 -2.18
N ILE A 170 12.94 -1.25 -2.34
CA ILE A 170 12.30 0.06 -2.09
C ILE A 170 11.99 0.71 -3.44
N ILE A 171 10.77 1.24 -3.58
CA ILE A 171 10.30 1.98 -4.74
C ILE A 171 9.99 3.40 -4.28
N TYR A 172 10.56 4.38 -4.95
CA TYR A 172 10.47 5.80 -4.57
C TYR A 172 10.55 6.72 -5.79
N PRO A 173 10.06 7.97 -5.70
CA PRO A 173 10.13 8.92 -6.81
C PRO A 173 11.57 9.41 -7.05
N ARG A 174 11.97 9.50 -8.32
CA ARG A 174 13.33 9.89 -8.71
C ARG A 174 13.73 11.26 -8.18
N HIS A 175 12.82 12.22 -8.18
CA HIS A 175 13.09 13.59 -7.72
C HIS A 175 13.31 13.69 -6.21
N LEU A 176 12.84 12.70 -5.44
CA LEU A 176 13.06 12.61 -4.00
C LEU A 176 14.22 11.68 -3.65
N LYS A 177 15.19 11.51 -4.56
CA LYS A 177 16.36 10.65 -4.33
C LYS A 177 17.14 11.13 -3.11
N ILE A 178 16.77 10.63 -1.96
CA ILE A 178 17.56 10.73 -0.74
C ILE A 178 18.59 9.60 -0.80
N THR A 179 19.82 9.89 -0.41
CA THR A 179 20.80 8.83 -0.22
C THR A 179 20.25 7.94 0.90
N LEU A 180 19.72 6.77 0.55
CA LEU A 180 19.10 5.81 1.50
C LEU A 180 20.02 5.41 2.66
N LYS A 181 21.27 5.88 2.66
CA LYS A 181 22.24 5.75 3.76
C LYS A 181 21.93 6.67 4.96
N HIS A 182 21.04 7.64 4.81
CA HIS A 182 20.72 8.65 5.84
C HIS A 182 19.26 8.57 6.33
N LEU A 183 18.57 7.47 6.01
CA LEU A 183 17.24 7.17 6.54
C LEU A 183 17.33 6.05 7.63
#